data_668bb6b68bdff737bb0540b8ef9f4ffe
#
_entry.id   668bb6b68bdff737bb0540b8ef9f4ffe
#
_cell.length_a   1.000
_cell.length_b   1.000
_cell.length_c   1.000
_cell.angle_alpha   90.00
_cell.angle_beta   90.00
_cell.angle_gamma   90.00
#
_symmetry.space_group_name_H-M   'P 1'
#
loop_
_entity.id
_entity.type
_entity.pdbx_description
1 polymer ?
#
loop_
_entity_poly.entity_id
_entity_poly.type
_entity_poly.pdbx_seq_one_letter_code
_entity_poly.pdbx_strand_id
1 'polypeptide(L)'
;MQPQVILITGASSGFGKITAQMLSERGHIVYGTSRKPSEDMNQVKMLVVDVTNSFSVCQAVERILSEQGRIDVLINNAGIGIGGALELATEEEVNIQMNTNFFGVVNMCKAVLPHMRKARKGKIINISSI
;
A
#
# COMPACT_ATOMS: atom_id res chain seq x y z
N MET A 1 -8.21 13.72 -18.20
CA MET A 1 -7.14 12.95 -17.56
C MET A 1 -7.42 11.47 -17.72
N GLN A 2 -6.43 10.72 -18.14
CA GLN A 2 -6.61 9.27 -18.29
C GLN A 2 -6.64 8.59 -16.92
N PRO A 3 -7.55 7.62 -16.72
CA PRO A 3 -7.57 6.83 -15.49
C PRO A 3 -6.23 6.11 -15.27
N GLN A 4 -5.75 6.16 -14.05
CA GLN A 4 -4.57 5.42 -13.61
C GLN A 4 -4.99 4.27 -12.71
N VAL A 5 -4.21 3.20 -12.69
CA VAL A 5 -4.37 2.11 -11.75
C VAL A 5 -3.49 2.40 -10.54
N ILE A 6 -4.11 2.60 -9.40
CA ILE A 6 -3.44 3.05 -8.17
C ILE A 6 -3.61 2.02 -7.08
N LEU A 7 -2.49 1.63 -6.48
CA LEU A 7 -2.46 0.75 -5.31
C LEU A 7 -2.02 1.56 -4.10
N ILE A 8 -2.87 1.61 -3.08
CA ILE A 8 -2.58 2.35 -1.85
C ILE A 8 -2.68 1.41 -0.65
N THR A 9 -1.63 1.33 0.14
CA THR A 9 -1.61 0.50 1.35
C THR A 9 -2.21 1.24 2.54
N GLY A 10 -2.78 0.49 3.49
CA GLY A 10 -3.37 1.08 4.69
C GLY A 10 -4.58 1.95 4.40
N ALA A 11 -5.49 1.48 3.54
CA ALA A 11 -6.62 2.27 3.04
C ALA A 11 -7.93 2.06 3.81
N SER A 12 -7.93 1.28 4.90
CA SER A 12 -9.16 1.01 5.67
C SER A 12 -9.53 2.14 6.64
N SER A 13 -8.61 3.06 6.90
CA SER A 13 -8.83 4.16 7.85
C SER A 13 -7.92 5.34 7.55
N GLY A 14 -8.18 6.47 8.21
CA GLY A 14 -7.33 7.65 8.21
C GLY A 14 -7.05 8.23 6.83
N PHE A 15 -5.83 8.71 6.64
CA PHE A 15 -5.42 9.36 5.39
C PHE A 15 -5.49 8.43 4.19
N GLY A 16 -5.16 7.16 4.37
CA GLY A 16 -5.24 6.17 3.29
C GLY A 16 -6.64 6.01 2.74
N LYS A 17 -7.63 5.94 3.64
CA LYS A 17 -9.04 5.83 3.26
C LYS A 17 -9.51 7.07 2.49
N ILE A 18 -9.22 8.24 3.02
CA ILE A 18 -9.62 9.51 2.40
C ILE A 18 -8.97 9.66 1.03
N THR A 19 -7.69 9.38 0.93
CA THR A 19 -6.94 9.47 -0.32
C THR A 19 -7.49 8.50 -1.37
N ALA A 20 -7.74 7.25 -0.97
CA ALA A 20 -8.30 6.24 -1.87
C ALA A 20 -9.67 6.68 -2.43
N GLN A 21 -10.53 7.19 -1.57
CA GLN A 21 -11.84 7.66 -1.98
C GLN A 21 -11.74 8.87 -2.93
N MET A 22 -10.90 9.84 -2.62
CA MET A 22 -10.71 11.02 -3.48
C MET A 22 -10.19 10.66 -4.87
N LEU A 23 -9.24 9.74 -4.94
CA LEU A 23 -8.70 9.28 -6.23
C LEU A 23 -9.73 8.52 -7.03
N SER A 24 -10.53 7.70 -6.38
CA SER A 24 -11.62 6.98 -7.01
C SER A 24 -12.69 7.93 -7.57
N GLU A 25 -13.05 8.95 -6.80
CA GLU A 25 -14.02 9.98 -7.24
C GLU A 25 -13.53 10.77 -8.45
N ARG A 26 -12.21 10.88 -8.61
CA ARG A 26 -11.61 11.52 -9.79
C ARG A 26 -11.48 10.61 -11.00
N GLY A 27 -12.02 9.40 -10.91
CA GLY A 27 -12.09 8.49 -12.04
C GLY A 27 -10.92 7.50 -12.16
N HIS A 28 -10.03 7.45 -11.18
CA HIS A 28 -8.95 6.47 -11.17
C HIS A 28 -9.44 5.10 -10.69
N ILE A 29 -8.74 4.06 -11.10
CA ILE A 29 -9.00 2.68 -10.67
C ILE A 29 -8.15 2.46 -9.42
N VAL A 30 -8.80 2.34 -8.26
CA VAL A 30 -8.10 2.33 -6.96
C VAL A 30 -8.29 0.99 -6.26
N TYR A 31 -7.16 0.39 -5.89
CA TYR A 31 -7.08 -0.76 -4.99
C TYR A 31 -6.48 -0.30 -3.66
N GLY A 32 -7.19 -0.56 -2.59
CA GLY A 32 -6.69 -0.29 -1.25
C GLY A 32 -6.35 -1.60 -0.54
N THR A 33 -5.43 -1.54 0.41
CA THR A 33 -5.10 -2.72 1.22
C THR A 33 -5.36 -2.50 2.69
N SER A 34 -5.64 -3.61 3.37
CA SER A 34 -5.80 -3.68 4.81
C SER A 34 -5.30 -5.04 5.28
N ARG A 35 -4.75 -5.11 6.51
CA ARG A 35 -4.32 -6.38 7.08
C ARG A 35 -5.51 -7.30 7.41
N LYS A 36 -6.66 -6.72 7.68
CA LYS A 36 -7.91 -7.45 7.98
C LYS A 36 -8.88 -7.30 6.82
N PRO A 37 -9.79 -8.26 6.63
CA PRO A 37 -10.85 -8.11 5.65
C PRO A 37 -11.61 -6.80 5.89
N SER A 38 -11.86 -6.07 4.80
CA SER A 38 -12.58 -4.82 4.81
C SER A 38 -13.50 -4.78 3.61
N GLU A 39 -14.67 -4.17 3.77
CA GLU A 39 -15.60 -4.00 2.66
C GLU A 39 -15.05 -3.00 1.65
N ASP A 40 -15.40 -3.20 0.38
CA ASP A 40 -15.09 -2.23 -0.65
C ASP A 40 -15.78 -0.91 -0.32
N MET A 41 -15.10 0.20 -0.58
CA MET A 41 -15.59 1.54 -0.28
C MET A 41 -15.88 2.27 -1.58
N ASN A 42 -17.17 2.50 -1.87
CA ASN A 42 -17.58 3.11 -3.14
C ASN A 42 -17.00 2.30 -4.31
N GLN A 43 -16.06 2.88 -5.04
CA GLN A 43 -15.39 2.23 -6.16
C GLN A 43 -13.95 1.80 -5.82
N VAL A 44 -13.57 1.86 -4.56
CA VAL A 44 -12.25 1.38 -4.10
C VAL A 44 -12.36 -0.10 -3.76
N LYS A 45 -11.59 -0.92 -4.47
CA LYS A 45 -11.55 -2.36 -4.21
C LYS A 45 -10.54 -2.66 -3.13
N MET A 46 -10.99 -3.27 -2.04
CA MET A 46 -10.13 -3.59 -0.91
C MET A 46 -9.55 -4.99 -1.02
N LEU A 47 -8.25 -5.11 -0.80
CA LEU A 47 -7.51 -6.37 -0.78
C LEU A 47 -6.92 -6.59 0.61
N VAL A 48 -6.89 -7.86 1.04
CA VAL A 48 -6.21 -8.21 2.29
C VAL A 48 -4.74 -8.41 2.01
N VAL A 49 -3.90 -7.56 2.61
CA VAL A 49 -2.45 -7.61 2.43
C VAL A 49 -1.77 -7.30 3.75
N ASP A 50 -0.86 -8.18 4.13
CA ASP A 50 0.13 -7.90 5.17
C ASP A 50 1.43 -7.48 4.47
N VAL A 51 1.79 -6.20 4.58
CA VAL A 51 2.97 -5.66 3.90
C VAL A 51 4.28 -6.28 4.43
N THR A 52 4.26 -6.87 5.62
CA THR A 52 5.43 -7.58 6.17
C THR A 52 5.60 -8.99 5.61
N ASN A 53 4.63 -9.47 4.87
CA ASN A 53 4.63 -10.80 4.25
C ASN A 53 4.75 -10.67 2.74
N SER A 54 5.93 -10.96 2.19
CA SER A 54 6.20 -10.79 0.75
C SER A 54 5.28 -11.64 -0.13
N PHE A 55 4.86 -12.81 0.33
CA PHE A 55 3.93 -13.64 -0.43
C PHE A 55 2.55 -12.98 -0.54
N SER A 56 2.03 -12.45 0.56
CA SER A 56 0.78 -11.69 0.58
C SER A 56 0.83 -10.50 -0.38
N VAL A 57 1.93 -9.77 -0.37
CA VAL A 57 2.16 -8.62 -1.27
C VAL A 57 2.15 -9.07 -2.73
N CYS A 58 2.88 -10.12 -3.05
CA CYS A 58 2.96 -10.63 -4.42
C CYS A 58 1.60 -11.10 -4.94
N GLN A 59 0.82 -11.78 -4.11
CA GLN A 59 -0.53 -12.21 -4.50
C GLN A 59 -1.42 -11.03 -4.88
N ALA A 60 -1.38 -9.95 -4.10
CA ALA A 60 -2.18 -8.78 -4.38
C ALA A 60 -1.76 -8.10 -5.69
N VAL A 61 -0.46 -7.94 -5.90
CA VAL A 61 0.08 -7.35 -7.13
C VAL A 61 -0.31 -8.20 -8.35
N GLU A 62 -0.14 -9.51 -8.27
CA GLU A 62 -0.54 -10.43 -9.34
C GLU A 62 -2.03 -10.30 -9.67
N ARG A 63 -2.88 -10.19 -8.66
CA ARG A 63 -4.31 -10.02 -8.86
C ARG A 63 -4.63 -8.72 -9.61
N ILE A 64 -4.02 -7.61 -9.21
CA ILE A 64 -4.24 -6.33 -9.87
C ILE A 64 -3.78 -6.41 -11.33
N LEU A 65 -2.62 -6.99 -11.57
CA LEU A 65 -2.09 -7.16 -12.92
C LEU A 65 -2.98 -8.05 -13.78
N SER A 66 -3.56 -9.10 -13.22
CA SER A 66 -4.49 -9.96 -13.97
C SER A 66 -5.78 -9.24 -14.33
N GLU A 67 -6.26 -8.33 -13.49
CA GLU A 67 -7.50 -7.58 -13.70
C GLU A 67 -7.29 -6.35 -14.58
N GLN A 68 -6.18 -5.64 -14.41
CA GLN A 68 -5.95 -4.33 -15.03
C GLN A 68 -4.79 -4.29 -16.04
N GLY A 69 -3.90 -5.25 -15.97
CA GLY A 69 -2.72 -5.32 -16.84
C GLY A 69 -1.57 -4.39 -16.46
N ARG A 70 -1.75 -3.52 -15.46
CA ARG A 70 -0.72 -2.55 -15.05
C ARG A 70 -0.98 -2.05 -13.64
N ILE A 71 0.05 -1.49 -13.05
CA ILE A 71 -0.03 -0.64 -11.84
C ILE A 71 0.74 0.62 -12.16
N ASP A 72 0.05 1.74 -12.22
CA ASP A 72 0.65 3.03 -12.59
C ASP A 72 1.26 3.75 -11.39
N VAL A 73 0.63 3.63 -10.22
CA VAL A 73 1.04 4.33 -9.00
C VAL A 73 0.94 3.40 -7.81
N LEU A 74 2.01 3.36 -7.00
CA LEU A 74 2.00 2.74 -5.68
C LEU A 74 2.10 3.84 -4.64
N ILE A 75 1.17 3.89 -3.70
CA ILE A 75 1.22 4.78 -2.54
C ILE A 75 1.44 3.93 -1.29
N ASN A 76 2.64 4.00 -0.74
CA ASN A 76 2.98 3.34 0.51
C ASN A 76 2.54 4.22 1.67
N ASN A 77 1.34 3.92 2.18
CA ASN A 77 0.72 4.67 3.29
C ASN A 77 0.58 3.81 4.56
N ALA A 78 0.61 2.48 4.45
CA ALA A 78 0.53 1.62 5.62
C ALA A 78 1.69 1.90 6.58
N GLY A 79 1.37 2.06 7.85
CA GLY A 79 2.38 2.29 8.87
C GLY A 79 1.77 2.18 10.25
N ILE A 80 2.62 1.95 11.23
CA ILE A 80 2.26 1.92 12.64
C ILE A 80 3.20 2.82 13.42
N GLY A 81 2.71 3.36 14.53
CA GLY A 81 3.52 4.11 15.48
C GLY A 81 3.35 3.51 16.86
N ILE A 82 4.47 3.29 17.54
CA ILE A 82 4.48 2.86 18.93
C ILE A 82 5.05 4.03 19.73
N GLY A 83 4.20 4.61 20.58
CA GLY A 83 4.57 5.80 21.35
C GLY A 83 5.35 5.45 22.62
N GLY A 84 6.03 6.48 23.17
CA GLY A 84 6.74 6.40 24.41
C GLY A 84 8.21 6.78 24.27
N ALA A 85 8.93 6.77 25.42
CA ALA A 85 10.35 7.05 25.43
C ALA A 85 11.13 5.92 24.74
N LEU A 86 12.07 6.30 23.89
CA LEU A 86 12.87 5.31 23.13
C LEU A 86 13.59 4.32 24.04
N GLU A 87 14.12 4.80 25.17
CA GLU A 87 14.83 3.94 26.13
C GLU A 87 13.96 2.86 26.76
N LEU A 88 12.62 3.03 26.72
CA LEU A 88 11.66 2.08 27.25
C LEU A 88 11.10 1.16 26.18
N ALA A 89 11.39 1.41 24.91
CA ALA A 89 10.91 0.58 23.81
C ALA A 89 11.57 -0.79 23.87
N THR A 90 10.76 -1.84 23.75
CA THR A 90 11.29 -3.20 23.67
C THR A 90 11.86 -3.47 22.27
N GLU A 91 12.76 -4.44 22.18
CA GLU A 91 13.29 -4.90 20.89
C GLU A 91 12.16 -5.38 19.97
N GLU A 92 11.17 -6.07 20.54
CA GLU A 92 10.01 -6.53 19.79
C GLU A 92 9.22 -5.36 19.18
N GLU A 93 8.95 -4.32 19.96
CA GLU A 93 8.25 -3.12 19.47
C GLU A 93 9.00 -2.43 18.34
N VAL A 94 10.31 -2.28 18.49
CA VAL A 94 11.17 -1.70 17.44
C VAL A 94 11.10 -2.54 16.18
N ASN A 95 11.21 -3.86 16.31
CA ASN A 95 11.17 -4.77 15.15
C ASN A 95 9.81 -4.73 14.44
N ILE A 96 8.71 -4.71 15.19
CA ILE A 96 7.36 -4.62 14.60
C ILE A 96 7.23 -3.34 13.80
N GLN A 97 7.67 -2.22 14.36
CA GLN A 97 7.58 -0.92 13.69
C GLN A 97 8.45 -0.86 12.44
N MET A 98 9.68 -1.35 12.51
CA MET A 98 10.58 -1.41 11.36
C MET A 98 10.07 -2.37 10.28
N ASN A 99 9.55 -3.52 10.67
CA ASN A 99 9.03 -4.49 9.71
C ASN A 99 7.86 -3.92 8.91
N THR A 100 6.98 -3.15 9.53
CA THR A 100 5.86 -2.52 8.84
C THR A 100 6.29 -1.29 8.07
N ASN A 101 6.97 -0.34 8.75
CA ASN A 101 7.20 1.00 8.19
C ASN A 101 8.35 1.05 7.19
N PHE A 102 9.34 0.15 7.31
CA PHE A 102 10.47 0.10 6.40
C PHE A 102 10.41 -1.13 5.49
N PHE A 103 10.45 -2.32 6.05
CA PHE A 103 10.49 -3.54 5.24
C PHE A 103 9.20 -3.76 4.47
N GLY A 104 8.06 -3.32 5.01
CA GLY A 104 6.80 -3.34 4.28
C GLY A 104 6.84 -2.49 3.01
N VAL A 105 7.44 -1.31 3.08
CA VAL A 105 7.65 -0.44 1.90
C VAL A 105 8.57 -1.12 0.90
N VAL A 106 9.66 -1.72 1.37
CA VAL A 106 10.59 -2.46 0.49
C VAL A 106 9.86 -3.61 -0.23
N ASN A 107 9.06 -4.38 0.50
CA ASN A 107 8.30 -5.50 -0.09
C ASN A 107 7.35 -5.02 -1.18
N MET A 108 6.62 -3.94 -0.93
CA MET A 108 5.69 -3.37 -1.92
C MET A 108 6.43 -2.86 -3.15
N CYS A 109 7.51 -2.12 -2.96
CA CYS A 109 8.33 -1.61 -4.05
C CYS A 109 8.91 -2.74 -4.90
N LYS A 110 9.46 -3.78 -4.26
CA LYS A 110 10.04 -4.93 -4.98
C LYS A 110 8.99 -5.67 -5.81
N ALA A 111 7.75 -5.70 -5.35
CA ALA A 111 6.68 -6.38 -6.08
C ALA A 111 6.22 -5.61 -7.31
N VAL A 112 6.17 -4.27 -7.27
CA VAL A 112 5.67 -3.46 -8.40
C VAL A 112 6.76 -3.03 -9.38
N LEU A 113 8.00 -2.83 -8.92
CA LEU A 113 9.08 -2.29 -9.73
C LEU A 113 9.39 -3.08 -11.01
N PRO A 114 9.44 -4.42 -11.01
CA PRO A 114 9.68 -5.16 -12.25
C PRO A 114 8.64 -4.85 -13.33
N HIS A 115 7.39 -4.69 -12.94
CA HIS A 115 6.29 -4.39 -13.87
C HIS A 115 6.35 -2.95 -14.37
N MET A 116 6.66 -2.01 -13.48
CA MET A 116 6.84 -0.61 -13.84
C MET A 116 8.05 -0.42 -14.78
N ARG A 117 9.15 -1.12 -14.49
CA ARG A 117 10.35 -1.07 -15.34
C ARG A 117 10.06 -1.62 -16.73
N LYS A 118 9.35 -2.75 -16.83
CA LYS A 118 8.96 -3.34 -18.11
C LYS A 118 8.07 -2.39 -18.90
N ALA A 119 7.14 -1.72 -18.24
CA ALA A 119 6.25 -0.74 -18.85
C ALA A 119 6.95 0.59 -19.15
N ARG A 120 8.15 0.82 -18.63
CA ARG A 120 8.87 2.09 -18.68
C ARG A 120 8.06 3.26 -18.14
N LYS A 121 7.21 2.98 -17.18
CA LYS A 121 6.31 3.96 -16.58
C LYS A 121 5.88 3.49 -15.20
N GLY A 122 5.85 4.42 -14.26
CA GLY A 122 5.38 4.15 -12.92
C GLY A 122 5.75 5.27 -11.96
N LYS A 123 5.03 5.33 -10.87
CA LYS A 123 5.28 6.31 -9.81
C LYS A 123 5.12 5.62 -8.45
N ILE A 124 6.05 5.88 -7.56
CA ILE A 124 5.98 5.41 -6.17
C ILE A 124 5.97 6.62 -5.26
N ILE A 125 4.96 6.69 -4.40
CA ILE A 125 4.81 7.76 -3.41
C ILE A 125 4.89 7.12 -2.03
N ASN A 126 5.86 7.54 -1.24
CA ASN A 126 6.02 7.09 0.14
C ASN A 126 5.53 8.17 1.09
N ILE A 127 4.56 7.82 1.92
CA ILE A 127 4.06 8.72 2.95
C ILE A 127 4.98 8.60 4.16
N SER A 128 5.53 9.72 4.56
CA SER A 128 6.48 9.80 5.67
C SER A 128 5.93 10.73 6.75
N SER A 129 6.60 10.71 7.90
CA SER A 129 6.27 11.58 9.02
C SER A 129 7.55 12.16 9.60
N ILE A 130 7.39 13.29 10.27
CA ILE A 130 8.47 13.93 11.02
C ILE A 130 8.41 13.56 12.49
#